data_65a1415ba58b7dbe76943e69c665a3e6
#
_entry.id   65a1415ba58b7dbe76943e69c665a3e6
#
_cell.length_a   1.000
_cell.length_b   1.000
_cell.length_c   1.000
_cell.angle_alpha   90.00
_cell.angle_beta   90.00
_cell.angle_gamma   90.00
#
_symmetry.space_group_name_H-M   'P 1'
#
loop_
_entity.id
_entity.type
_entity.pdbx_description
1 polymer ?
#
loop_
_entity_poly.entity_id
_entity_poly.type
_entity_poly.pdbx_seq_one_letter_code
_entity_poly.pdbx_strand_id
1 'polypeptide(L)'
;VYNGNLLYHGCVPLNEDGTFTRVNVFGKEYAGKELYDVLEGYARKGYYAIDPKEKKKGQDILWFIWENQNSPVFGKAKMTTFERYFIADKKTHQEPKNPYYRLLEKEEVVNRILEEFGLEGAEAHIINGHIPVEAKKGESPVKCNGKLLIIDGGFSKAYQPKTGIAGYTLIYNSYGLVLAAHEPFESVEKAVQDGSDIVSLSLIHISE
;
A
#
# COMPACT_ATOMS: atom_id res chain seq x y z
N VAL A 1 -11.83 -6.99 -0.74
CA VAL A 1 -11.83 -7.94 0.39
C VAL A 1 -11.75 -9.36 -0.16
N TYR A 2 -10.89 -10.19 0.40
CA TYR A 2 -10.71 -11.58 0.03
C TYR A 2 -10.35 -12.43 1.25
N ASN A 3 -11.07 -13.52 1.51
CA ASN A 3 -10.88 -14.41 2.67
C ASN A 3 -10.72 -13.67 4.01
N GLY A 4 -11.62 -12.73 4.29
CA GLY A 4 -11.56 -11.93 5.52
C GLY A 4 -10.46 -10.86 5.55
N ASN A 5 -9.62 -10.75 4.52
CA ASN A 5 -8.55 -9.78 4.45
C ASN A 5 -8.90 -8.61 3.55
N LEU A 6 -8.45 -7.42 3.92
CA LEU A 6 -8.54 -6.20 3.14
C LEU A 6 -7.22 -5.97 2.38
N LEU A 7 -7.26 -6.08 1.06
CA LEU A 7 -6.09 -5.93 0.21
C LEU A 7 -6.20 -4.65 -0.62
N TYR A 8 -5.20 -3.78 -0.52
CA TYR A 8 -5.05 -2.61 -1.40
C TYR A 8 -3.59 -2.19 -1.51
N HIS A 9 -3.24 -1.51 -2.60
CA HIS A 9 -1.86 -1.16 -2.89
C HIS A 9 -1.38 0.07 -2.11
N GLY A 10 -2.09 1.18 -2.21
CA GLY A 10 -1.67 2.49 -1.72
C GLY A 10 -2.11 2.78 -0.28
N CYS A 11 -3.07 3.68 -0.09
CA CYS A 11 -3.53 4.10 1.23
C CYS A 11 -5.04 4.35 1.26
N VAL A 12 -5.64 4.24 2.43
CA VAL A 12 -6.94 4.88 2.70
C VAL A 12 -6.65 6.31 3.15
N PRO A 13 -7.01 7.35 2.37
CA PRO A 13 -6.66 8.73 2.72
C PRO A 13 -7.23 9.14 4.08
N LEU A 14 -6.34 9.59 4.98
CA LEU A 14 -6.69 10.01 6.33
C LEU A 14 -6.26 11.46 6.57
N ASN A 15 -7.01 12.14 7.44
CA ASN A 15 -6.63 13.40 8.06
C ASN A 15 -5.66 13.14 9.23
N GLU A 16 -5.04 14.20 9.74
CA GLU A 16 -4.07 14.11 10.85
C GLU A 16 -4.65 13.52 12.15
N ASP A 17 -5.96 13.66 12.35
CA ASP A 17 -6.70 13.11 13.49
C ASP A 17 -7.16 11.65 13.29
N GLY A 18 -6.85 11.05 12.13
CA GLY A 18 -7.21 9.68 11.78
C GLY A 18 -8.63 9.52 11.23
N THR A 19 -9.38 10.60 11.00
CA THR A 19 -10.65 10.55 10.28
C THR A 19 -10.41 10.36 8.79
N PHE A 20 -11.38 9.76 8.07
CA PHE A 20 -11.28 9.57 6.61
C PHE A 20 -11.36 10.91 5.89
N THR A 21 -10.40 11.15 4.99
CA THR A 21 -10.38 12.37 4.17
C THR A 21 -11.57 12.37 3.20
N ARG A 22 -12.32 13.47 3.20
CA ARG A 22 -13.41 13.67 2.24
C ARG A 22 -12.85 14.20 0.92
N VAL A 23 -13.27 13.58 -0.17
CA VAL A 23 -12.83 13.91 -1.53
C VAL A 23 -14.03 14.22 -2.40
N ASN A 24 -14.01 15.39 -3.04
CA ASN A 24 -15.06 15.77 -3.99
C ASN A 24 -14.84 15.06 -5.33
N VAL A 25 -15.84 14.30 -5.75
CA VAL A 25 -15.89 13.66 -7.07
C VAL A 25 -17.15 14.13 -7.78
N PHE A 26 -16.98 14.99 -8.78
CA PHE A 26 -18.06 15.58 -9.57
C PHE A 26 -19.19 16.22 -8.75
N GLY A 27 -18.84 16.94 -7.67
CA GLY A 27 -19.80 17.70 -6.87
C GLY A 27 -20.38 16.96 -5.67
N LYS A 28 -20.01 15.69 -5.46
CA LYS A 28 -20.37 14.91 -4.26
C LYS A 28 -19.12 14.49 -3.50
N GLU A 29 -19.17 14.53 -2.18
CA GLU A 29 -18.08 14.11 -1.31
C GLU A 29 -18.18 12.63 -0.94
N TYR A 30 -17.03 11.97 -0.95
CA TYR A 30 -16.86 10.57 -0.60
C TYR A 30 -15.64 10.39 0.31
N ALA A 31 -15.66 9.37 1.15
CA ALA A 31 -14.56 9.04 2.06
C ALA A 31 -14.49 7.52 2.27
N GLY A 32 -13.39 7.03 2.82
CA GLY A 32 -13.23 5.61 3.16
C GLY A 32 -13.58 4.67 2.01
N LYS A 33 -14.39 3.66 2.30
CA LYS A 33 -14.82 2.66 1.30
C LYS A 33 -15.61 3.27 0.14
N GLU A 34 -16.51 4.23 0.42
CA GLU A 34 -17.28 4.87 -0.66
C GLU A 34 -16.39 5.57 -1.69
N LEU A 35 -15.25 6.14 -1.24
CA LEU A 35 -14.28 6.74 -2.16
C LEU A 35 -13.69 5.68 -3.09
N TYR A 36 -13.31 4.53 -2.57
CA TYR A 36 -12.81 3.42 -3.42
C TYR A 36 -13.85 2.97 -4.43
N ASP A 37 -15.08 2.74 -3.99
CA ASP A 37 -16.17 2.25 -4.84
C ASP A 37 -16.47 3.23 -5.99
N VAL A 38 -16.53 4.53 -5.71
CA VAL A 38 -16.80 5.54 -6.75
C VAL A 38 -15.64 5.69 -7.73
N LEU A 39 -14.39 5.71 -7.23
CA LEU A 39 -13.21 5.82 -8.09
C LEU A 39 -13.07 4.58 -8.99
N GLU A 40 -13.29 3.37 -8.47
CA GLU A 40 -13.30 2.15 -9.27
C GLU A 40 -14.39 2.18 -10.34
N GLY A 41 -15.60 2.59 -9.98
CA GLY A 41 -16.71 2.70 -10.92
C GLY A 41 -16.40 3.62 -12.10
N TYR A 42 -15.81 4.78 -11.84
CA TYR A 42 -15.38 5.69 -12.91
C TYR A 42 -14.15 5.20 -13.67
N ALA A 43 -13.18 4.58 -13.02
CA ALA A 43 -12.01 4.01 -13.68
C ALA A 43 -12.41 2.95 -14.69
N ARG A 44 -13.37 2.06 -14.34
CA ARG A 44 -13.95 1.08 -15.27
C ARG A 44 -14.68 1.74 -16.44
N LYS A 45 -15.42 2.83 -16.21
CA LYS A 45 -16.03 3.61 -17.30
C LYS A 45 -14.99 4.23 -18.23
N GLY A 46 -13.86 4.70 -17.68
CA GLY A 46 -12.75 5.25 -18.47
C GLY A 46 -12.18 4.26 -19.48
N TYR A 47 -12.22 2.98 -19.16
CA TYR A 47 -11.76 1.90 -20.03
C TYR A 47 -12.87 1.34 -20.93
N TYR A 48 -14.01 0.96 -20.34
CA TYR A 48 -15.05 0.17 -21.03
C TYR A 48 -16.21 0.97 -21.63
N ALA A 49 -16.45 2.23 -21.20
CA ALA A 49 -17.61 2.97 -21.66
C ALA A 49 -17.55 3.24 -23.17
N ILE A 50 -18.69 3.06 -23.83
CA ILE A 50 -18.90 3.38 -25.26
C ILE A 50 -19.29 4.84 -25.41
N ASP A 51 -20.13 5.35 -24.48
CA ASP A 51 -20.54 6.76 -24.47
C ASP A 51 -19.33 7.67 -24.21
N PRO A 52 -19.05 8.65 -25.13
CA PRO A 52 -17.84 9.47 -25.01
C PRO A 52 -17.81 10.34 -23.77
N LYS A 53 -18.97 10.79 -23.26
CA LYS A 53 -19.05 11.66 -22.06
C LYS A 53 -18.72 10.86 -20.80
N GLU A 54 -19.29 9.66 -20.66
CA GLU A 54 -18.99 8.77 -19.55
C GLU A 54 -17.55 8.29 -19.60
N LYS A 55 -17.04 7.97 -20.79
CA LYS A 55 -15.63 7.61 -20.98
C LYS A 55 -14.70 8.74 -20.55
N LYS A 56 -14.99 9.98 -20.94
CA LYS A 56 -14.19 11.15 -20.57
C LYS A 56 -14.15 11.36 -19.07
N LYS A 57 -15.29 11.27 -18.37
CA LYS A 57 -15.34 11.35 -16.90
C LYS A 57 -14.47 10.27 -16.26
N GLY A 58 -14.53 9.04 -16.78
CA GLY A 58 -13.71 7.95 -16.30
C GLY A 58 -12.20 8.19 -16.50
N GLN A 59 -11.81 8.76 -17.65
CA GLN A 59 -10.43 9.15 -17.92
C GLN A 59 -9.93 10.26 -17.00
N ASP A 60 -10.78 11.24 -16.67
CA ASP A 60 -10.45 12.30 -15.72
C ASP A 60 -10.23 11.72 -14.31
N ILE A 61 -11.00 10.71 -13.92
CA ILE A 61 -10.78 9.99 -12.65
C ILE A 61 -9.51 9.15 -12.69
N LEU A 62 -9.16 8.50 -13.79
CA LEU A 62 -7.88 7.80 -13.92
C LEU A 62 -6.69 8.75 -13.74
N TRP A 63 -6.78 9.97 -14.29
CA TRP A 63 -5.80 11.01 -14.07
C TRP A 63 -5.72 11.43 -12.59
N PHE A 64 -6.88 11.67 -11.95
CA PHE A 64 -6.96 11.95 -10.52
C PHE A 64 -6.32 10.84 -9.67
N ILE A 65 -6.61 9.57 -9.96
CA ILE A 65 -6.05 8.42 -9.23
C ILE A 65 -4.52 8.41 -9.34
N TRP A 66 -3.96 8.80 -10.48
CA TRP A 66 -2.53 8.76 -10.72
C TRP A 66 -1.75 9.87 -9.99
N GLU A 67 -2.29 11.08 -9.86
CA GLU A 67 -1.49 12.23 -9.46
C GLU A 67 -2.01 13.03 -8.25
N ASN A 68 -3.24 12.80 -7.81
CA ASN A 68 -3.84 13.63 -6.76
C ASN A 68 -3.43 13.19 -5.35
N GLN A 69 -3.09 14.16 -4.49
CA GLN A 69 -2.67 13.91 -3.10
C GLN A 69 -3.71 13.15 -2.26
N ASN A 70 -4.98 13.25 -2.59
CA ASN A 70 -6.08 12.56 -1.91
C ASN A 70 -6.48 11.26 -2.61
N SER A 71 -5.69 10.84 -3.60
CA SER A 71 -5.88 9.54 -4.25
C SER A 71 -5.45 8.39 -3.35
N PRO A 72 -6.23 7.30 -3.28
CA PRO A 72 -5.82 6.09 -2.59
C PRO A 72 -4.55 5.45 -3.15
N VAL A 73 -4.17 5.73 -4.40
CA VAL A 73 -3.01 5.13 -5.05
C VAL A 73 -1.77 6.00 -4.93
N PHE A 74 -1.90 7.33 -5.06
CA PHE A 74 -0.76 8.24 -5.04
C PHE A 74 -0.17 8.42 -3.64
N GLY A 75 -0.99 8.64 -2.62
CA GLY A 75 -0.65 8.58 -1.20
C GLY A 75 0.38 9.61 -0.71
N LYS A 76 0.63 10.69 -1.43
CA LYS A 76 1.55 11.77 -1.06
C LYS A 76 1.11 13.12 -1.63
N ALA A 77 1.64 14.21 -1.06
CA ALA A 77 1.22 15.56 -1.41
C ALA A 77 1.66 15.99 -2.82
N LYS A 78 2.79 15.49 -3.29
CA LYS A 78 3.35 15.82 -4.60
C LYS A 78 4.42 14.82 -5.04
N MET A 79 4.76 14.87 -6.32
CA MET A 79 5.94 14.21 -6.88
C MET A 79 6.97 15.29 -7.24
N THR A 80 8.21 15.12 -6.80
CA THR A 80 9.28 16.14 -6.94
C THR A 80 10.31 15.77 -8.00
N THR A 81 9.89 15.16 -9.09
CA THR A 81 10.80 14.73 -10.16
C THR A 81 11.56 15.90 -10.78
N PHE A 82 10.84 16.97 -11.15
CA PHE A 82 11.46 18.14 -11.77
C PHE A 82 12.29 18.95 -10.78
N GLU A 83 11.84 19.10 -9.55
CA GLU A 83 12.59 19.78 -8.50
C GLU A 83 13.94 19.10 -8.26
N ARG A 84 13.98 17.75 -8.27
CA ARG A 84 15.23 16.99 -8.11
C ARG A 84 16.20 17.18 -9.26
N TYR A 85 15.71 17.42 -10.47
CA TYR A 85 16.55 17.64 -11.64
C TYR A 85 17.01 19.09 -11.80
N PHE A 86 16.15 20.07 -11.45
CA PHE A 86 16.36 21.45 -11.85
C PHE A 86 16.59 22.42 -10.70
N ILE A 87 16.30 22.03 -9.45
CA ILE A 87 16.39 22.90 -8.28
C ILE A 87 17.40 22.35 -7.28
N ALA A 88 18.43 23.14 -6.94
CA ALA A 88 19.46 22.73 -6.00
C ALA A 88 18.99 22.68 -4.53
N ASP A 89 17.95 23.47 -4.18
CA ASP A 89 17.40 23.48 -2.81
C ASP A 89 16.69 22.16 -2.50
N LYS A 90 17.32 21.34 -1.67
CA LYS A 90 16.82 20.04 -1.24
C LYS A 90 15.50 20.10 -0.45
N LYS A 91 15.13 21.27 0.08
CA LYS A 91 13.83 21.43 0.76
C LYS A 91 12.66 21.26 -0.22
N THR A 92 12.86 21.62 -1.49
CA THR A 92 11.86 21.44 -2.53
C THR A 92 11.64 19.98 -2.92
N HIS A 93 12.62 19.09 -2.62
CA HIS A 93 12.59 17.66 -2.93
C HIS A 93 11.76 16.81 -1.95
N GLN A 94 11.15 17.43 -0.95
CA GLN A 94 10.34 16.71 0.01
C GLN A 94 9.00 16.31 -0.59
N GLU A 95 8.62 15.07 -0.37
CA GLU A 95 7.34 14.49 -0.78
C GLU A 95 6.58 14.03 0.48
N PRO A 96 5.84 14.95 1.16
CA PRO A 96 5.08 14.59 2.34
C PRO A 96 4.08 13.48 2.02
N LYS A 97 4.09 12.43 2.82
CA LYS A 97 3.18 11.29 2.68
C LYS A 97 1.84 11.62 3.33
N ASN A 98 0.77 10.94 2.88
CA ASN A 98 -0.52 11.00 3.56
C ASN A 98 -0.37 10.59 5.04
N PRO A 99 -1.08 11.22 5.98
CA PRO A 99 -1.05 10.86 7.41
C PRO A 99 -1.30 9.38 7.69
N TYR A 100 -2.01 8.68 6.80
CA TYR A 100 -2.22 7.24 6.82
C TYR A 100 -0.95 6.46 7.19
N TYR A 101 0.17 6.69 6.50
CA TYR A 101 1.40 5.91 6.69
C TYR A 101 2.02 6.04 8.09
N ARG A 102 1.80 7.16 8.75
CA ARG A 102 2.22 7.37 10.14
C ARG A 102 1.22 6.82 11.15
N LEU A 103 -0.06 6.92 10.81
CA LEU A 103 -1.15 6.51 11.70
C LEU A 103 -1.34 5.00 11.76
N LEU A 104 -0.82 4.24 10.79
CA LEU A 104 -0.85 2.77 10.80
C LEU A 104 -0.06 2.11 11.94
N GLU A 105 0.73 2.86 12.68
CA GLU A 105 1.35 2.36 13.92
C GLU A 105 0.33 2.23 15.06
N LYS A 106 -0.87 2.80 14.88
CA LYS A 106 -1.95 2.78 15.88
C LYS A 106 -2.99 1.71 15.52
N GLU A 107 -3.11 0.71 16.37
CA GLU A 107 -4.06 -0.39 16.17
C GLU A 107 -5.52 0.09 16.05
N GLU A 108 -5.89 1.15 16.79
CA GLU A 108 -7.21 1.77 16.70
C GLU A 108 -7.55 2.31 15.30
N VAL A 109 -6.54 2.80 14.57
CA VAL A 109 -6.70 3.29 13.19
C VAL A 109 -6.86 2.11 12.24
N VAL A 110 -6.06 1.07 12.41
CA VAL A 110 -6.14 -0.17 11.61
C VAL A 110 -7.52 -0.81 11.77
N ASN A 111 -8.01 -0.93 13.01
CA ASN A 111 -9.35 -1.47 13.29
C ASN A 111 -10.45 -0.63 12.64
N ARG A 112 -10.39 0.70 12.74
CA ARG A 112 -11.35 1.61 12.11
C ARG A 112 -11.39 1.44 10.59
N ILE A 113 -10.24 1.23 9.95
CA ILE A 113 -10.18 0.95 8.51
C ILE A 113 -10.84 -0.39 8.20
N LEU A 114 -10.55 -1.43 8.97
CA LEU A 114 -11.18 -2.74 8.78
C LEU A 114 -12.70 -2.65 8.90
N GLU A 115 -13.21 -2.01 9.96
CA GLU A 115 -14.63 -1.77 10.20
C GLU A 115 -15.30 -1.03 9.06
N GLU A 116 -14.65 0.03 8.51
CA GLU A 116 -15.15 0.80 7.37
C GLU A 116 -15.37 -0.08 6.13
N PHE A 117 -14.53 -1.09 5.95
CA PHE A 117 -14.65 -2.06 4.85
C PHE A 117 -15.49 -3.29 5.21
N GLY A 118 -16.17 -3.27 6.36
CA GLY A 118 -17.07 -4.33 6.81
C GLY A 118 -16.35 -5.59 7.33
N LEU A 119 -15.13 -5.42 7.83
CA LEU A 119 -14.32 -6.49 8.40
C LEU A 119 -14.16 -6.28 9.91
N GLU A 120 -14.57 -7.28 10.68
CA GLU A 120 -14.50 -7.27 12.12
C GLU A 120 -13.82 -8.56 12.63
N GLY A 121 -13.27 -8.50 13.85
CA GLY A 121 -12.71 -9.66 14.54
C GLY A 121 -11.19 -9.76 14.44
N ALA A 122 -10.66 -10.76 15.15
CA ALA A 122 -9.23 -10.99 15.29
C ALA A 122 -8.57 -11.45 13.98
N GLU A 123 -9.32 -12.20 13.17
CA GLU A 123 -8.86 -12.82 11.91
C GLU A 123 -8.88 -11.88 10.70
N ALA A 124 -9.25 -10.61 10.92
CA ALA A 124 -9.27 -9.62 9.85
C ALA A 124 -7.92 -8.89 9.78
N HIS A 125 -7.30 -8.89 8.59
CA HIS A 125 -6.01 -8.25 8.36
C HIS A 125 -6.06 -7.27 7.21
N ILE A 126 -5.25 -6.20 7.30
CA ILE A 126 -4.92 -5.34 6.16
C ILE A 126 -3.64 -5.88 5.52
N ILE A 127 -3.67 -6.10 4.21
CA ILE A 127 -2.50 -6.45 3.41
C ILE A 127 -2.24 -5.27 2.47
N ASN A 128 -1.11 -4.59 2.68
CA ASN A 128 -0.79 -3.31 2.04
C ASN A 128 0.60 -3.33 1.39
N GLY A 129 0.82 -2.42 0.44
CA GLY A 129 2.07 -2.24 -0.29
C GLY A 129 2.47 -0.77 -0.44
N HIS A 130 2.98 -0.40 -1.63
CA HIS A 130 3.33 0.96 -2.08
C HIS A 130 4.56 1.60 -1.40
N ILE A 131 4.72 1.46 -0.09
CA ILE A 131 5.92 1.93 0.62
C ILE A 131 6.70 0.72 1.10
N PRO A 132 7.89 0.49 0.54
CA PRO A 132 8.71 -0.63 0.93
C PRO A 132 9.14 -0.57 2.40
N VAL A 133 9.13 -1.74 3.04
CA VAL A 133 9.67 -1.94 4.40
C VAL A 133 11.19 -1.75 4.36
N GLU A 134 11.72 -0.89 5.24
CA GLU A 134 13.15 -0.68 5.39
C GLU A 134 13.75 -1.68 6.40
N ALA A 135 13.83 -2.97 6.01
CA ALA A 135 14.32 -4.04 6.86
C ALA A 135 15.73 -3.78 7.43
N LYS A 136 16.61 -3.10 6.67
CA LYS A 136 17.93 -2.63 7.15
C LYS A 136 17.86 -1.72 8.36
N LYS A 137 16.76 -1.01 8.56
CA LYS A 137 16.54 -0.14 9.71
C LYS A 137 15.80 -0.83 10.84
N GLY A 138 15.54 -2.13 10.71
CA GLY A 138 14.80 -2.92 11.69
C GLY A 138 13.29 -2.74 11.62
N GLU A 139 12.77 -2.19 10.51
CA GLU A 139 11.32 -2.08 10.32
C GLU A 139 10.71 -3.47 10.10
N SER A 140 9.64 -3.78 10.84
CA SER A 140 8.89 -5.02 10.67
C SER A 140 7.80 -4.87 9.61
N PRO A 141 7.64 -5.88 8.72
CA PRO A 141 6.50 -5.94 7.80
C PRO A 141 5.18 -6.25 8.50
N VAL A 142 5.23 -6.71 9.74
CA VAL A 142 4.07 -7.07 10.56
C VAL A 142 3.88 -6.00 11.62
N LYS A 143 2.71 -5.35 11.62
CA LYS A 143 2.38 -4.27 12.54
C LYS A 143 1.06 -4.55 13.25
N CYS A 144 0.79 -3.83 14.35
CA CYS A 144 -0.45 -3.92 15.11
C CYS A 144 -0.84 -5.37 15.46
N ASN A 145 0.11 -6.12 16.07
CA ASN A 145 -0.10 -7.51 16.48
C ASN A 145 -0.61 -8.42 15.35
N GLY A 146 -0.12 -8.21 14.12
CA GLY A 146 -0.51 -9.00 12.95
C GLY A 146 -1.68 -8.43 12.15
N LYS A 147 -2.41 -7.46 12.65
CA LYS A 147 -3.56 -6.88 11.93
C LYS A 147 -3.18 -6.12 10.65
N LEU A 148 -1.92 -5.71 10.52
CA LEU A 148 -1.40 -5.05 9.34
C LEU A 148 -0.15 -5.76 8.83
N LEU A 149 -0.19 -6.16 7.56
CA LEU A 149 0.91 -6.81 6.84
C LEU A 149 1.35 -5.92 5.68
N ILE A 150 2.60 -5.44 5.70
CA ILE A 150 3.17 -4.66 4.60
C ILE A 150 4.04 -5.59 3.77
N ILE A 151 3.59 -5.96 2.56
CA ILE A 151 4.26 -6.93 1.71
C ILE A 151 5.17 -6.32 0.64
N ASP A 152 5.37 -5.00 0.66
CA ASP A 152 6.29 -4.32 -0.24
C ASP A 152 7.69 -4.26 0.35
N GLY A 153 8.63 -4.93 -0.29
CA GLY A 153 10.04 -4.90 0.07
C GLY A 153 10.91 -4.26 -1.01
N GLY A 154 10.30 -3.78 -2.11
CA GLY A 154 11.02 -3.20 -3.24
C GLY A 154 11.80 -4.23 -4.05
N PHE A 155 11.12 -5.08 -4.83
CA PHE A 155 11.71 -6.12 -5.70
C PHE A 155 12.73 -5.57 -6.70
N SER A 156 12.64 -4.30 -7.07
CA SER A 156 13.60 -3.68 -7.98
C SER A 156 15.00 -3.61 -7.36
N LYS A 157 16.02 -3.99 -8.13
CA LYS A 157 17.43 -3.86 -7.72
C LYS A 157 17.80 -2.47 -7.23
N ALA A 158 17.15 -1.42 -7.73
CA ALA A 158 17.37 -0.04 -7.32
C ALA A 158 16.96 0.23 -5.85
N TYR A 159 16.01 -0.53 -5.32
CA TYR A 159 15.53 -0.39 -3.94
C TYR A 159 16.25 -1.31 -2.95
N GLN A 160 16.74 -2.47 -3.37
CA GLN A 160 17.37 -3.48 -2.50
C GLN A 160 18.51 -2.93 -1.62
N PRO A 161 19.41 -2.03 -2.11
CA PRO A 161 20.43 -1.43 -1.25
C PRO A 161 19.84 -0.60 -0.10
N LYS A 162 18.64 -0.05 -0.29
CA LYS A 162 17.94 0.77 0.69
C LYS A 162 17.11 -0.08 1.65
N THR A 163 16.36 -1.04 1.14
CA THR A 163 15.44 -1.90 1.93
C THR A 163 16.17 -3.03 2.65
N GLY A 164 17.21 -3.60 2.01
CA GLY A 164 17.99 -4.71 2.56
C GLY A 164 17.45 -6.10 2.18
N ILE A 165 16.32 -6.15 1.48
CA ILE A 165 15.68 -7.38 1.00
C ILE A 165 15.22 -7.19 -0.45
N ALA A 166 14.91 -8.30 -1.13
CA ALA A 166 14.35 -8.27 -2.48
C ALA A 166 12.81 -8.19 -2.50
N GLY A 167 12.14 -8.36 -1.36
CA GLY A 167 10.69 -8.27 -1.26
C GLY A 167 10.08 -9.31 -0.34
N TYR A 168 8.76 -9.33 -0.27
CA TYR A 168 7.99 -10.30 0.50
C TYR A 168 6.96 -11.01 -0.37
N THR A 169 6.70 -12.28 -0.05
CA THR A 169 5.55 -13.03 -0.55
C THR A 169 4.69 -13.47 0.62
N LEU A 170 3.42 -13.12 0.59
CA LEU A 170 2.45 -13.61 1.57
C LEU A 170 1.81 -14.89 1.03
N ILE A 171 1.92 -15.96 1.80
CA ILE A 171 1.36 -17.29 1.50
C ILE A 171 0.20 -17.54 2.47
N TYR A 172 -0.99 -17.81 1.93
CA TYR A 172 -2.15 -18.21 2.70
C TYR A 172 -2.47 -19.69 2.42
N ASN A 173 -2.51 -20.49 3.47
CA ASN A 173 -2.83 -21.91 3.37
C ASN A 173 -3.62 -22.40 4.61
N SER A 174 -3.86 -23.71 4.72
CA SER A 174 -4.61 -24.29 5.85
C SER A 174 -3.91 -24.16 7.21
N TYR A 175 -2.67 -23.74 7.25
CA TYR A 175 -1.92 -23.47 8.49
C TYR A 175 -1.90 -21.99 8.87
N GLY A 176 -2.55 -21.12 8.07
CA GLY A 176 -2.60 -19.68 8.29
C GLY A 176 -1.81 -18.86 7.28
N LEU A 177 -1.39 -17.68 7.71
CA LEU A 177 -0.61 -16.74 6.93
C LEU A 177 0.89 -16.93 7.19
N VAL A 178 1.67 -17.06 6.13
CA VAL A 178 3.13 -17.15 6.17
C VAL A 178 3.74 -16.04 5.30
N LEU A 179 4.64 -15.25 5.85
CA LEU A 179 5.38 -14.25 5.11
C LEU A 179 6.78 -14.78 4.79
N ALA A 180 7.09 -14.90 3.50
CA ALA A 180 8.41 -15.23 3.02
C ALA A 180 9.16 -13.96 2.62
N ALA A 181 10.30 -13.69 3.24
CA ALA A 181 11.22 -12.64 2.82
C ALA A 181 12.18 -13.17 1.77
N HIS A 182 12.39 -12.40 0.70
CA HIS A 182 13.31 -12.77 -0.36
C HIS A 182 14.63 -12.01 -0.20
N GLU A 183 15.73 -12.74 -0.14
CA GLU A 183 17.06 -12.15 -0.21
C GLU A 183 17.40 -11.70 -1.64
N PRO A 184 18.26 -10.68 -1.81
CA PRO A 184 18.74 -10.29 -3.12
C PRO A 184 19.43 -11.45 -3.84
N PHE A 185 18.92 -11.84 -5.00
CA PHE A 185 19.49 -12.90 -5.82
C PHE A 185 20.69 -12.37 -6.61
N GLU A 186 21.85 -12.98 -6.43
CA GLU A 186 23.07 -12.63 -7.15
C GLU A 186 23.31 -13.53 -8.38
N SER A 187 23.39 -14.85 -8.16
CA SER A 187 23.50 -15.85 -9.23
C SER A 187 23.08 -17.23 -8.72
N VAL A 188 22.81 -18.15 -9.66
CA VAL A 188 22.49 -19.55 -9.35
C VAL A 188 23.67 -20.21 -8.64
N GLU A 189 24.89 -20.02 -9.16
CA GLU A 189 26.11 -20.61 -8.61
C GLU A 189 26.32 -20.19 -7.15
N LYS A 190 26.14 -18.90 -6.86
CA LYS A 190 26.29 -18.37 -5.51
C LYS A 190 25.20 -18.89 -4.58
N ALA A 191 23.95 -18.94 -5.03
CA ALA A 191 22.83 -19.46 -4.23
C ALA A 191 23.07 -20.95 -3.86
N VAL A 192 23.58 -21.77 -4.78
CA VAL A 192 23.92 -23.17 -4.52
C VAL A 192 25.13 -23.30 -3.57
N GLN A 193 26.14 -22.44 -3.75
CA GLN A 193 27.36 -22.48 -2.93
C GLN A 193 27.09 -22.06 -1.49
N ASP A 194 26.29 -21.00 -1.29
CA ASP A 194 26.01 -20.42 0.02
C ASP A 194 24.82 -21.12 0.71
N GLY A 195 24.11 -22.01 0.01
CA GLY A 195 22.87 -22.61 0.48
C GLY A 195 21.78 -21.56 0.74
N SER A 196 21.84 -20.43 0.00
CA SER A 196 20.89 -19.35 0.18
C SER A 196 19.50 -19.79 -0.24
N ASP A 197 18.56 -19.69 0.67
CA ASP A 197 17.17 -20.03 0.45
C ASP A 197 16.27 -18.84 0.84
N ILE A 198 15.00 -18.96 0.53
CA ILE A 198 13.97 -18.03 0.97
C ILE A 198 13.91 -18.05 2.49
N VAL A 199 14.18 -16.93 3.14
CA VAL A 199 14.00 -16.80 4.59
C VAL A 199 12.51 -16.73 4.88
N SER A 200 11.95 -17.83 5.36
CA SER A 200 10.58 -17.87 5.86
C SER A 200 10.52 -17.15 7.21
N LEU A 201 9.98 -15.94 7.23
CA LEU A 201 9.46 -15.40 8.47
C LEU A 201 8.09 -16.05 8.70
N SER A 202 8.07 -17.08 9.56
CA SER A 202 6.81 -17.57 10.09
C SER A 202 6.14 -16.37 10.77
N LEU A 203 5.19 -15.78 10.09
CA LEU A 203 4.23 -14.93 10.76
C LEU A 203 3.47 -15.86 11.68
N ILE A 204 3.92 -15.84 12.95
CA ILE A 204 3.13 -16.13 14.11
C ILE A 204 1.76 -16.66 13.68
N HIS A 205 1.47 -17.85 14.10
CA HIS A 205 0.11 -18.28 14.25
C HIS A 205 -0.67 -17.12 14.88
N ILE A 206 -1.33 -16.33 14.03
CA ILE A 206 -2.38 -15.42 14.45
C ILE A 206 -3.58 -16.33 14.59
N SER A 207 -3.53 -17.17 15.58
CA SER A 207 -4.63 -18.02 15.97
C SER A 207 -4.67 -18.04 17.48
N GLU A 208 -5.79 -17.68 17.96
CA GLU A 208 -6.29 -17.72 19.35
C GLU A 208 -6.05 -16.47 20.14
#